data_5a39310eb213501e1c998839542d3c81
#
_entry.id   5a39310eb213501e1c998839542d3c81
#
_cell.length_a   1.000
_cell.length_b   1.000
_cell.length_c   1.000
_cell.angle_alpha   90.00
_cell.angle_beta   90.00
_cell.angle_gamma   90.00
#
_symmetry.space_group_name_H-M   'P 1'
#
loop_
_entity.id
_entity.type
_entity.pdbx_description
1 polymer ?
#
loop_
_entity_poly.entity_id
_entity_poly.type
_entity_poly.pdbx_seq_one_letter_code
_entity_poly.pdbx_strand_id
1 'polypeptide(L)'
;MLQVENLSRECVRGGKRVPAVDHVSFQADKGELLVVIGQSGSGKSTLFHLISGMIRPTEGTIRFLGRDVTKMSVSEITRLRGTDMGYIMQGQNLLQNLTVMENIYLPVSMNKRMKNADFDIQELLDTFGLSHLAEEYPENLSGGEQRRVSIARSFVQKPQLVIADEPTSNLDPENTKIIMEYFRKMSESGTTVLVSTHNMDFVNYADRCLEMDKGHLKEKG
;
A
#
# COMPACT_ATOMS: atom_id res chain seq x y z
N MET A 1 -3.93 -12.38 -9.76
CA MET A 1 -3.41 -12.37 -8.39
C MET A 1 -4.41 -11.71 -7.42
N LEU A 2 -4.85 -10.49 -7.68
CA LEU A 2 -5.97 -9.79 -7.05
C LEU A 2 -7.14 -9.68 -8.04
N GLN A 3 -8.36 -9.97 -7.58
CA GLN A 3 -9.60 -9.81 -8.36
C GLN A 3 -10.61 -9.05 -7.51
N VAL A 4 -11.19 -8.02 -8.07
CA VAL A 4 -12.24 -7.18 -7.49
C VAL A 4 -13.44 -7.23 -8.42
N GLU A 5 -14.61 -7.61 -7.90
CA GLU A 5 -15.82 -7.84 -8.70
C GLU A 5 -17.02 -7.11 -8.08
N ASN A 6 -17.62 -6.20 -8.83
CA ASN A 6 -18.84 -5.42 -8.47
C ASN A 6 -18.78 -4.82 -7.05
N LEU A 7 -17.59 -4.30 -6.67
CA LEU A 7 -17.33 -3.83 -5.32
C LEU A 7 -18.02 -2.50 -5.08
N SER A 8 -18.82 -2.43 -4.02
CA SER A 8 -19.50 -1.21 -3.61
C SER A 8 -19.35 -0.93 -2.12
N ARG A 9 -19.28 0.36 -1.78
CA ARG A 9 -19.27 0.85 -0.41
C ARG A 9 -19.95 2.20 -0.29
N GLU A 10 -20.99 2.27 0.53
CA GLU A 10 -21.63 3.52 0.90
C GLU A 10 -20.94 4.18 2.10
N CYS A 11 -20.94 5.51 2.11
CA CYS A 11 -20.58 6.33 3.26
C CYS A 11 -21.68 7.35 3.55
N VAL A 12 -21.71 7.90 4.76
CA VAL A 12 -22.68 8.94 5.14
C VAL A 12 -22.01 10.31 5.04
N ARG A 13 -22.53 11.18 4.18
CA ARG A 13 -22.13 12.60 4.07
C ARG A 13 -23.34 13.49 4.26
N GLY A 14 -23.29 14.41 5.24
CA GLY A 14 -24.39 15.34 5.51
C GLY A 14 -25.73 14.63 5.77
N GLY A 15 -25.72 13.47 6.43
CA GLY A 15 -26.92 12.67 6.71
C GLY A 15 -27.47 11.86 5.53
N LYS A 16 -26.84 11.94 4.34
CA LYS A 16 -27.23 11.16 3.15
C LYS A 16 -26.22 10.05 2.88
N ARG A 17 -26.71 8.89 2.45
CA ARG A 17 -25.86 7.81 1.94
C ARG A 17 -25.42 8.16 0.53
N VAL A 18 -24.11 8.12 0.30
CA VAL A 18 -23.50 8.32 -1.01
C VAL A 18 -22.49 7.21 -1.26
N PRO A 19 -22.41 6.67 -2.49
CA PRO A 19 -21.40 5.67 -2.80
C PRO A 19 -20.02 6.30 -2.78
N ALA A 20 -19.11 5.71 -1.97
CA ALA A 20 -17.70 6.05 -2.00
C ALA A 20 -16.93 5.17 -2.99
N VAL A 21 -17.43 3.95 -3.21
CA VAL A 21 -17.03 3.00 -4.26
C VAL A 21 -18.30 2.42 -4.82
N ASP A 22 -18.46 2.42 -6.15
CA ASP A 22 -19.70 2.08 -6.84
C ASP A 22 -19.44 1.09 -7.99
N HIS A 23 -19.81 -0.19 -7.77
CA HIS A 23 -19.73 -1.31 -8.73
C HIS A 23 -18.34 -1.43 -9.40
N VAL A 24 -17.27 -1.22 -8.65
CA VAL A 24 -15.90 -1.28 -9.16
C VAL A 24 -15.48 -2.72 -9.42
N SER A 25 -14.95 -2.96 -10.62
CA SER A 25 -14.38 -4.26 -11.01
C SER A 25 -13.05 -4.05 -11.72
N PHE A 26 -12.01 -4.77 -11.29
CA PHE A 26 -10.71 -4.84 -11.95
C PHE A 26 -9.91 -6.04 -11.45
N GLN A 27 -8.82 -6.33 -12.11
CA GLN A 27 -7.84 -7.35 -11.71
C GLN A 27 -6.45 -6.73 -11.67
N ALA A 28 -5.59 -7.28 -10.83
CA ALA A 28 -4.16 -7.00 -10.86
C ALA A 28 -3.39 -8.32 -10.88
N ASP A 29 -2.43 -8.40 -11.80
CA ASP A 29 -1.59 -9.57 -11.99
C ASP A 29 -0.40 -9.60 -11.04
N LYS A 30 0.28 -10.74 -10.96
CA LYS A 30 1.48 -10.86 -10.14
C LYS A 30 2.59 -10.01 -10.73
N GLY A 31 3.24 -9.20 -9.89
CA GLY A 31 4.34 -8.33 -10.32
C GLY A 31 3.88 -7.10 -11.11
N GLU A 32 2.58 -6.79 -11.11
CA GLU A 32 2.05 -5.60 -11.77
C GLU A 32 2.17 -4.37 -10.87
N LEU A 33 2.65 -3.27 -11.43
CA LEU A 33 2.56 -1.93 -10.83
C LEU A 33 1.33 -1.22 -11.40
N LEU A 34 0.25 -1.21 -10.63
CA LEU A 34 -1.03 -0.61 -10.98
C LEU A 34 -1.23 0.72 -10.25
N VAL A 35 -1.43 1.78 -10.99
CA VAL A 35 -1.67 3.12 -10.44
C VAL A 35 -3.14 3.50 -10.54
N VAL A 36 -3.70 3.99 -9.45
CA VAL A 36 -5.07 4.53 -9.38
C VAL A 36 -4.98 6.04 -9.19
N ILE A 37 -5.27 6.78 -10.23
CA ILE A 37 -5.32 8.25 -10.18
C ILE A 37 -6.74 8.74 -9.88
N GLY A 38 -6.86 9.98 -9.43
CA GLY A 38 -8.15 10.63 -9.21
C GLY A 38 -8.04 11.79 -8.21
N GLN A 39 -9.03 12.67 -8.24
CA GLN A 39 -9.09 13.81 -7.33
C GLN A 39 -9.23 13.38 -5.86
N SER A 40 -8.93 14.30 -4.94
CA SER A 40 -9.22 14.07 -3.51
C SER A 40 -10.72 13.81 -3.32
N GLY A 41 -11.03 12.78 -2.54
CA GLY A 41 -12.42 12.37 -2.28
C GLY A 41 -13.08 11.56 -3.40
N SER A 42 -12.37 11.13 -4.46
CA SER A 42 -12.92 10.27 -5.52
C SER A 42 -13.21 8.84 -5.06
N GLY A 43 -12.65 8.38 -3.91
CA GLY A 43 -12.87 7.05 -3.36
C GLY A 43 -11.63 6.14 -3.30
N LYS A 44 -10.44 6.59 -3.75
CA LYS A 44 -9.19 5.79 -3.80
C LYS A 44 -8.84 5.14 -2.46
N SER A 45 -8.76 5.91 -1.39
CA SER A 45 -8.45 5.38 -0.05
C SER A 45 -9.52 4.40 0.43
N THR A 46 -10.80 4.65 0.12
CA THR A 46 -11.89 3.71 0.44
C THR A 46 -11.72 2.39 -0.29
N LEU A 47 -11.39 2.44 -1.59
CA LEU A 47 -11.10 1.24 -2.39
C LEU A 47 -9.93 0.45 -1.79
N PHE A 48 -8.84 1.12 -1.42
CA PHE A 48 -7.66 0.50 -0.83
C PHE A 48 -7.94 -0.09 0.56
N HIS A 49 -8.75 0.58 1.37
CA HIS A 49 -9.22 0.03 2.66
C HIS A 49 -10.09 -1.22 2.49
N LEU A 50 -10.91 -1.27 1.44
CA LEU A 50 -11.71 -2.45 1.09
C LEU A 50 -10.81 -3.62 0.69
N ILE A 51 -9.85 -3.39 -0.22
CA ILE A 51 -8.92 -4.42 -0.71
C ILE A 51 -8.09 -4.99 0.43
N SER A 52 -7.61 -4.13 1.34
CA SER A 52 -6.83 -4.56 2.51
C SER A 52 -7.68 -5.19 3.63
N GLY A 53 -9.01 -5.22 3.48
CA GLY A 53 -9.94 -5.72 4.48
C GLY A 53 -10.00 -4.86 5.76
N MET A 54 -9.56 -3.61 5.73
CA MET A 54 -9.71 -2.67 6.86
C MET A 54 -11.17 -2.28 7.07
N ILE A 55 -11.94 -2.20 5.99
CA ILE A 55 -13.38 -2.01 6.01
C ILE A 55 -14.06 -3.09 5.16
N ARG A 56 -15.34 -3.37 5.46
CA ARG A 56 -16.13 -4.34 4.71
C ARG A 56 -16.85 -3.65 3.55
N PRO A 57 -16.98 -4.30 2.38
CA PRO A 57 -17.84 -3.80 1.32
C PRO A 57 -19.32 -3.91 1.72
N THR A 58 -20.16 -3.11 1.07
CA THR A 58 -21.62 -3.27 1.11
C THR A 58 -22.05 -4.38 0.16
N GLU A 59 -21.39 -4.46 -1.01
CA GLU A 59 -21.65 -5.45 -2.05
C GLU A 59 -20.35 -5.80 -2.78
N GLY A 60 -20.36 -6.92 -3.51
CA GLY A 60 -19.24 -7.38 -4.31
C GLY A 60 -18.25 -8.26 -3.56
N THR A 61 -17.21 -8.68 -4.26
CA THR A 61 -16.21 -9.63 -3.75
C THR A 61 -14.79 -9.16 -4.05
N ILE A 62 -13.89 -9.53 -3.15
CA ILE A 62 -12.44 -9.32 -3.31
C ILE A 62 -11.77 -10.68 -3.12
N ARG A 63 -11.04 -11.13 -4.14
CA ARG A 63 -10.23 -12.35 -4.06
C ARG A 63 -8.76 -11.98 -4.15
N PHE A 64 -7.98 -12.45 -3.19
CA PHE A 64 -6.52 -12.30 -3.15
C PHE A 64 -5.89 -13.67 -2.95
N LEU A 65 -4.98 -14.07 -3.85
CA LEU A 65 -4.35 -15.40 -3.88
C LEU A 65 -5.41 -16.53 -3.85
N GLY A 66 -6.50 -16.37 -4.58
CA GLY A 66 -7.61 -17.32 -4.64
C GLY A 66 -8.54 -17.36 -3.41
N ARG A 67 -8.26 -16.58 -2.37
CA ARG A 67 -9.07 -16.51 -1.15
C ARG A 67 -10.02 -15.32 -1.19
N ASP A 68 -11.26 -15.51 -0.79
CA ASP A 68 -12.27 -14.46 -0.70
C ASP A 68 -12.08 -13.63 0.59
N VAL A 69 -11.45 -12.45 0.45
CA VAL A 69 -11.16 -11.54 1.57
C VAL A 69 -12.44 -11.01 2.22
N THR A 70 -13.53 -10.90 1.46
CA THR A 70 -14.80 -10.37 1.98
C THR A 70 -15.46 -11.29 2.99
N LYS A 71 -15.16 -12.59 2.95
CA LYS A 71 -15.69 -13.63 3.85
C LYS A 71 -14.76 -13.98 5.02
N MET A 72 -13.52 -13.48 5.02
CA MET A 72 -12.56 -13.77 6.07
C MET A 72 -12.99 -13.17 7.41
N SER A 73 -12.69 -13.86 8.50
CA SER A 73 -12.76 -13.34 9.86
C SER A 73 -11.71 -12.24 10.08
N VAL A 74 -11.88 -11.44 11.12
CA VAL A 74 -10.90 -10.40 11.50
C VAL A 74 -9.51 -10.98 11.73
N SER A 75 -9.43 -12.16 12.38
CA SER A 75 -8.15 -12.82 12.64
C SER A 75 -7.45 -13.31 11.37
N GLU A 76 -8.20 -13.81 10.39
CA GLU A 76 -7.65 -14.23 9.08
C GLU A 76 -7.15 -13.04 8.28
N ILE A 77 -7.90 -11.93 8.23
CA ILE A 77 -7.48 -10.70 7.58
C ILE A 77 -6.23 -10.10 8.26
N THR A 78 -6.21 -10.08 9.60
CA THR A 78 -5.04 -9.59 10.35
C THR A 78 -3.80 -10.41 10.02
N ARG A 79 -3.94 -11.74 9.94
CA ARG A 79 -2.85 -12.61 9.51
C ARG A 79 -2.42 -12.34 8.08
N LEU A 80 -3.37 -12.20 7.16
CA LEU A 80 -3.11 -11.92 5.74
C LEU A 80 -2.31 -10.62 5.57
N ARG A 81 -2.70 -9.55 6.28
CA ARG A 81 -1.96 -8.28 6.34
C ARG A 81 -0.57 -8.41 6.99
N GLY A 82 -0.42 -9.32 7.92
CA GLY A 82 0.85 -9.56 8.60
C GLY A 82 1.80 -10.48 7.86
N THR A 83 1.44 -11.02 6.69
CA THR A 83 2.29 -11.95 5.91
C THR A 83 2.35 -11.61 4.43
N ASP A 84 1.21 -11.46 3.79
CA ASP A 84 1.10 -11.43 2.32
C ASP A 84 0.76 -10.04 1.77
N MET A 85 0.38 -9.08 2.66
CA MET A 85 0.05 -7.70 2.28
C MET A 85 0.88 -6.68 3.05
N GLY A 86 1.51 -5.73 2.36
CA GLY A 86 2.03 -4.48 2.94
C GLY A 86 1.02 -3.35 2.72
N TYR A 87 0.87 -2.47 3.71
CA TYR A 87 0.03 -1.27 3.57
C TYR A 87 0.80 -0.01 3.98
N ILE A 88 0.92 0.92 3.04
CA ILE A 88 1.56 2.22 3.23
C ILE A 88 0.46 3.27 3.33
N MET A 89 0.19 3.73 4.54
CA MET A 89 -0.83 4.75 4.82
C MET A 89 -0.36 6.14 4.39
N GLN A 90 -1.30 7.00 4.09
CA GLN A 90 -1.04 8.43 3.95
C GLN A 90 -0.50 9.00 5.28
N GLY A 91 0.51 9.89 5.20
CA GLY A 91 1.12 10.52 6.36
C GLY A 91 2.26 9.72 7.00
N GLN A 92 2.75 10.24 8.13
CA GLN A 92 3.85 9.66 8.90
C GLN A 92 3.28 8.76 10.01
N ASN A 93 3.75 7.54 10.09
CA ASN A 93 3.24 6.53 11.03
C ASN A 93 4.37 5.71 11.68
N LEU A 94 5.56 6.30 11.85
CA LEU A 94 6.66 5.68 12.56
C LEU A 94 6.42 5.72 14.08
N LEU A 95 6.88 4.67 14.76
CA LEU A 95 6.91 4.65 16.22
C LEU A 95 8.10 5.46 16.70
N GLN A 96 7.83 6.56 17.41
CA GLN A 96 8.83 7.57 17.79
C GLN A 96 9.87 7.05 18.79
N ASN A 97 9.55 6.00 19.53
CA ASN A 97 10.40 5.35 20.53
C ASN A 97 11.21 4.17 19.99
N LEU A 98 11.19 3.95 18.68
CA LEU A 98 11.96 2.93 17.99
C LEU A 98 12.90 3.59 16.97
N THR A 99 14.11 3.02 16.82
CA THR A 99 15.06 3.44 15.78
C THR A 99 14.52 3.15 14.38
N VAL A 100 15.20 3.61 13.34
CA VAL A 100 14.91 3.30 11.93
C VAL A 100 14.89 1.79 11.73
N MET A 101 15.95 1.10 12.16
CA MET A 101 16.07 -0.36 12.02
C MET A 101 14.95 -1.09 12.76
N GLU A 102 14.64 -0.69 13.99
CA GLU A 102 13.56 -1.28 14.78
C GLU A 102 12.18 -1.04 14.17
N ASN A 103 11.93 0.17 13.63
CA ASN A 103 10.69 0.45 12.88
C ASN A 103 10.53 -0.46 11.68
N ILE A 104 11.60 -0.70 10.89
CA ILE A 104 11.56 -1.60 9.73
C ILE A 104 11.36 -3.04 10.18
N TYR A 105 12.02 -3.47 11.26
CA TYR A 105 11.94 -4.84 11.77
C TYR A 105 10.62 -5.17 12.50
N LEU A 106 9.88 -4.17 12.93
CA LEU A 106 8.67 -4.33 13.74
C LEU A 106 7.68 -5.38 13.22
N PRO A 107 7.30 -5.41 11.92
CA PRO A 107 6.37 -6.43 11.42
C PRO A 107 6.89 -7.85 11.58
N VAL A 108 8.19 -8.05 11.43
CA VAL A 108 8.84 -9.36 11.62
C VAL A 108 8.80 -9.78 13.08
N SER A 109 9.13 -8.87 14.00
CA SER A 109 9.12 -9.14 15.45
C SER A 109 7.75 -9.53 15.98
N MET A 110 6.68 -8.95 15.41
CA MET A 110 5.29 -9.24 15.77
C MET A 110 4.78 -10.57 15.19
N ASN A 111 5.43 -11.10 14.16
CA ASN A 111 5.00 -12.31 13.48
C ASN A 111 5.80 -13.54 13.95
N LYS A 112 5.22 -14.29 14.89
CA LYS A 112 5.87 -15.49 15.49
C LYS A 112 6.33 -16.53 14.44
N ARG A 113 5.69 -16.59 13.28
CA ARG A 113 6.05 -17.54 12.20
C ARG A 113 7.29 -17.11 11.42
N MET A 114 7.64 -15.84 11.50
CA MET A 114 8.76 -15.25 10.78
C MET A 114 10.02 -15.08 11.63
N LYS A 115 9.98 -15.48 12.92
CA LYS A 115 11.12 -15.34 13.85
C LYS A 115 12.43 -16.02 13.37
N ASN A 116 12.32 -17.04 12.53
CA ASN A 116 13.46 -17.81 12.00
C ASN A 116 13.68 -17.58 10.50
N ALA A 117 12.95 -16.65 9.87
CA ALA A 117 13.16 -16.31 8.48
C ALA A 117 14.31 -15.30 8.38
N ASP A 118 15.18 -15.53 7.40
CA ASP A 118 16.28 -14.64 7.10
C ASP A 118 15.75 -13.40 6.36
N PHE A 119 15.69 -12.27 7.06
CA PHE A 119 15.31 -10.98 6.49
C PHE A 119 16.54 -10.12 6.41
N ASP A 120 16.94 -9.80 5.20
CA ASP A 120 18.03 -8.89 4.97
C ASP A 120 17.55 -7.44 5.12
N ILE A 121 17.54 -6.96 6.39
CA ILE A 121 17.19 -5.58 6.70
C ILE A 121 18.23 -4.63 6.15
N GLN A 122 19.50 -5.07 6.09
CA GLN A 122 20.58 -4.26 5.55
C GLN A 122 20.35 -3.98 4.05
N GLU A 123 19.92 -4.98 3.28
CA GLU A 123 19.55 -4.77 1.88
C GLU A 123 18.46 -3.70 1.72
N LEU A 124 17.45 -3.70 2.62
CA LEU A 124 16.41 -2.67 2.61
C LEU A 124 16.97 -1.29 2.98
N LEU A 125 17.78 -1.21 4.03
CA LEU A 125 18.41 0.05 4.44
C LEU A 125 19.27 0.64 3.31
N ASP A 126 20.07 -0.19 2.65
CA ASP A 126 20.93 0.22 1.54
C ASP A 126 20.07 0.68 0.34
N THR A 127 19.04 -0.09 0.01
CA THR A 127 18.14 0.20 -1.12
C THR A 127 17.41 1.53 -0.96
N PHE A 128 17.02 1.87 0.29
CA PHE A 128 16.34 3.14 0.59
C PHE A 128 17.31 4.28 0.96
N GLY A 129 18.64 4.04 0.94
CA GLY A 129 19.63 5.02 1.37
C GLY A 129 19.50 5.41 2.84
N LEU A 130 19.17 4.43 3.71
CA LEU A 130 18.90 4.63 5.13
C LEU A 130 19.97 4.02 6.04
N SER A 131 21.02 3.38 5.49
CA SER A 131 22.02 2.64 6.26
C SER A 131 22.74 3.49 7.31
N HIS A 132 23.02 4.76 6.97
CA HIS A 132 23.67 5.72 7.88
C HIS A 132 22.73 6.24 8.98
N LEU A 133 21.42 5.95 8.89
CA LEU A 133 20.37 6.39 9.82
C LEU A 133 19.80 5.22 10.64
N ALA A 134 20.34 4.02 10.52
CA ALA A 134 19.77 2.79 11.08
C ALA A 134 19.48 2.89 12.60
N GLU A 135 20.37 3.55 13.34
CA GLU A 135 20.28 3.75 14.80
C GLU A 135 19.58 5.07 15.20
N GLU A 136 19.22 5.91 14.22
CA GLU A 136 18.53 7.18 14.48
C GLU A 136 17.06 6.98 14.82
N TYR A 137 16.50 7.92 15.58
CA TYR A 137 15.10 7.98 15.91
C TYR A 137 14.32 8.86 14.91
N PRO A 138 13.00 8.62 14.72
CA PRO A 138 12.21 9.37 13.74
C PRO A 138 12.27 10.88 13.90
N GLU A 139 12.45 11.41 15.09
CA GLU A 139 12.56 12.85 15.35
C GLU A 139 13.80 13.49 14.71
N ASN A 140 14.85 12.71 14.45
CA ASN A 140 16.09 13.17 13.81
C ASN A 140 16.04 13.08 12.27
N LEU A 141 14.94 12.56 11.70
CA LEU A 141 14.80 12.32 10.26
C LEU A 141 14.02 13.44 9.58
N SER A 142 14.42 13.78 8.36
CA SER A 142 13.59 14.56 7.46
C SER A 142 12.29 13.83 7.11
N GLY A 143 11.27 14.57 6.65
CA GLY A 143 9.99 13.97 6.24
C GLY A 143 10.13 12.92 5.13
N GLY A 144 11.07 13.15 4.19
CA GLY A 144 11.40 12.20 3.13
C GLY A 144 12.02 10.90 3.66
N GLU A 145 12.96 10.99 4.61
CA GLU A 145 13.57 9.83 5.25
C GLU A 145 12.55 9.04 6.07
N GLN A 146 11.72 9.70 6.87
CA GLN A 146 10.63 9.04 7.59
C GLN A 146 9.70 8.29 6.64
N ARG A 147 9.41 8.87 5.47
CA ARG A 147 8.58 8.22 4.45
C ARG A 147 9.24 6.99 3.88
N ARG A 148 10.55 7.06 3.54
CA ARG A 148 11.32 5.90 3.08
C ARG A 148 11.36 4.78 4.12
N VAL A 149 11.54 5.08 5.41
CA VAL A 149 11.46 4.09 6.50
C VAL A 149 10.07 3.43 6.55
N SER A 150 9.00 4.21 6.45
CA SER A 150 7.62 3.68 6.45
C SER A 150 7.37 2.74 5.26
N ILE A 151 7.92 3.06 4.09
CA ILE A 151 7.82 2.23 2.89
C ILE A 151 8.65 0.96 3.07
N ALA A 152 9.92 1.07 3.48
CA ALA A 152 10.80 -0.08 3.74
C ALA A 152 10.16 -1.08 4.71
N ARG A 153 9.54 -0.58 5.79
CA ARG A 153 8.80 -1.40 6.76
C ARG A 153 7.70 -2.26 6.12
N SER A 154 7.03 -1.76 5.09
CA SER A 154 5.96 -2.51 4.43
C SER A 154 6.46 -3.63 3.52
N PHE A 155 7.73 -3.61 3.15
CA PHE A 155 8.36 -4.62 2.28
C PHE A 155 9.21 -5.66 3.03
N VAL A 156 9.54 -5.43 4.31
CA VAL A 156 10.45 -6.29 5.07
C VAL A 156 10.03 -7.77 5.07
N GLN A 157 8.73 -8.05 5.04
CA GLN A 157 8.20 -9.42 5.00
C GLN A 157 8.06 -9.99 3.58
N LYS A 158 8.59 -9.31 2.55
CA LYS A 158 8.49 -9.71 1.14
C LYS A 158 7.03 -10.05 0.74
N PRO A 159 6.07 -9.12 0.94
CA PRO A 159 4.65 -9.38 0.70
C PRO A 159 4.38 -9.63 -0.79
N GLN A 160 3.28 -10.35 -1.08
CA GLN A 160 2.81 -10.59 -2.45
C GLN A 160 2.08 -9.36 -3.03
N LEU A 161 1.51 -8.52 -2.17
CA LEU A 161 0.78 -7.31 -2.52
C LEU A 161 1.20 -6.16 -1.60
N VAL A 162 1.54 -5.02 -2.19
CA VAL A 162 1.70 -3.76 -1.46
C VAL A 162 0.65 -2.76 -1.94
N ILE A 163 -0.03 -2.14 -1.00
CA ILE A 163 -1.02 -1.09 -1.22
C ILE A 163 -0.44 0.21 -0.65
N ALA A 164 -0.26 1.21 -1.50
CA ALA A 164 0.33 2.49 -1.14
C ALA A 164 -0.67 3.63 -1.39
N ASP A 165 -1.21 4.20 -0.31
CA ASP A 165 -2.16 5.30 -0.39
C ASP A 165 -1.43 6.64 -0.31
N GLU A 166 -1.39 7.37 -1.43
CA GLU A 166 -0.69 8.66 -1.61
C GLU A 166 0.75 8.63 -1.06
N PRO A 167 1.62 7.68 -1.53
CA PRO A 167 2.92 7.41 -0.90
C PRO A 167 3.91 8.56 -1.02
N THR A 168 3.71 9.49 -1.93
CA THR A 168 4.62 10.62 -2.19
C THR A 168 4.01 11.99 -1.90
N SER A 169 2.85 12.01 -1.21
CA SER A 169 2.25 13.29 -0.79
C SER A 169 3.23 14.06 0.10
N ASN A 170 3.41 15.36 -0.20
CA ASN A 170 4.31 16.27 0.51
C ASN A 170 5.82 15.94 0.43
N LEU A 171 6.23 15.16 -0.57
CA LEU A 171 7.63 14.93 -0.87
C LEU A 171 8.11 15.81 -2.02
N ASP A 172 9.39 16.15 -1.99
CA ASP A 172 10.08 16.79 -3.10
C ASP A 172 10.22 15.83 -4.30
N PRO A 173 10.55 16.35 -5.50
CA PRO A 173 10.66 15.53 -6.71
C PRO A 173 11.72 14.42 -6.62
N GLU A 174 12.83 14.64 -5.92
CA GLU A 174 13.91 13.67 -5.78
C GLU A 174 13.48 12.46 -4.93
N ASN A 175 12.92 12.70 -3.74
CA ASN A 175 12.35 11.65 -2.92
C ASN A 175 11.19 10.91 -3.61
N THR A 176 10.36 11.64 -4.37
CA THR A 176 9.28 11.06 -5.17
C THR A 176 9.85 10.07 -6.18
N LYS A 177 10.88 10.44 -6.94
CA LYS A 177 11.53 9.59 -7.94
C LYS A 177 12.10 8.31 -7.31
N ILE A 178 12.83 8.43 -6.20
CA ILE A 178 13.40 7.28 -5.47
C ILE A 178 12.31 6.26 -5.11
N ILE A 179 11.16 6.73 -4.60
CA ILE A 179 10.05 5.86 -4.21
C ILE A 179 9.43 5.17 -5.43
N MET A 180 9.26 5.89 -6.54
CA MET A 180 8.70 5.34 -7.77
C MET A 180 9.59 4.26 -8.38
N GLU A 181 10.90 4.51 -8.48
CA GLU A 181 11.90 3.55 -8.93
C GLU A 181 11.91 2.30 -8.04
N TYR A 182 11.76 2.49 -6.73
CA TYR A 182 11.67 1.37 -5.80
C TYR A 182 10.42 0.53 -6.02
N PHE A 183 9.24 1.13 -6.17
CA PHE A 183 8.02 0.38 -6.47
C PHE A 183 8.14 -0.38 -7.79
N ARG A 184 8.76 0.22 -8.80
CA ARG A 184 9.03 -0.46 -10.07
C ARG A 184 9.94 -1.68 -9.87
N LYS A 185 11.07 -1.51 -9.18
CA LYS A 185 11.99 -2.62 -8.85
C LYS A 185 11.27 -3.75 -8.09
N MET A 186 10.38 -3.42 -7.15
CA MET A 186 9.64 -4.42 -6.39
C MET A 186 8.62 -5.15 -7.26
N SER A 187 7.94 -4.46 -8.17
CA SER A 187 7.02 -5.11 -9.11
C SER A 187 7.76 -6.09 -10.03
N GLU A 188 8.90 -5.70 -10.57
CA GLU A 188 9.78 -6.54 -11.38
C GLU A 188 10.30 -7.77 -10.62
N SER A 189 10.45 -7.67 -9.29
CA SER A 189 10.81 -8.78 -8.41
C SER A 189 9.62 -9.70 -8.07
N GLY A 190 8.41 -9.40 -8.58
CA GLY A 190 7.22 -10.23 -8.45
C GLY A 190 6.23 -9.83 -7.36
N THR A 191 6.46 -8.71 -6.64
CA THR A 191 5.47 -8.11 -5.74
C THR A 191 4.47 -7.29 -6.56
N THR A 192 3.17 -7.51 -6.40
CA THR A 192 2.15 -6.63 -7.00
C THR A 192 2.04 -5.35 -6.18
N VAL A 193 2.04 -4.20 -6.84
CA VAL A 193 2.00 -2.90 -6.18
C VAL A 193 0.80 -2.09 -6.67
N LEU A 194 -0.08 -1.71 -5.75
CA LEU A 194 -1.19 -0.78 -6.00
C LEU A 194 -0.86 0.58 -5.41
N VAL A 195 -0.82 1.61 -6.22
CA VAL A 195 -0.52 2.98 -5.78
C VAL A 195 -1.72 3.88 -6.05
N SER A 196 -2.23 4.59 -5.04
CA SER A 196 -3.13 5.72 -5.26
C SER A 196 -2.32 7.02 -5.31
N THR A 197 -2.62 7.88 -6.27
CA THR A 197 -1.95 9.18 -6.35
C THR A 197 -2.76 10.20 -7.15
N HIS A 198 -2.49 11.47 -6.95
CA HIS A 198 -2.87 12.55 -7.87
C HIS A 198 -1.69 13.05 -8.72
N ASN A 199 -0.47 12.53 -8.46
CA ASN A 199 0.72 12.87 -9.25
C ASN A 199 0.76 12.03 -10.54
N MET A 200 0.72 12.71 -11.68
CA MET A 200 0.71 12.08 -13.00
C MET A 200 2.05 11.45 -13.39
N ASP A 201 3.16 11.81 -12.73
CA ASP A 201 4.47 11.22 -13.01
C ASP A 201 4.50 9.70 -12.71
N PHE A 202 3.66 9.23 -11.78
CA PHE A 202 3.52 7.80 -11.50
C PHE A 202 3.02 6.98 -12.68
N VAL A 203 2.23 7.58 -13.57
CA VAL A 203 1.68 6.89 -14.75
C VAL A 203 2.79 6.36 -15.64
N ASN A 204 3.93 7.07 -15.72
CA ASN A 204 5.07 6.68 -16.55
C ASN A 204 5.83 5.45 -16.02
N TYR A 205 5.63 5.09 -14.75
CA TYR A 205 6.24 3.92 -14.11
C TYR A 205 5.28 2.72 -14.05
N ALA A 206 4.00 2.95 -14.26
CA ALA A 206 2.95 1.94 -14.13
C ALA A 206 2.88 1.02 -15.35
N ASP A 207 2.57 -0.24 -15.12
CA ASP A 207 2.15 -1.16 -16.18
C ASP A 207 0.75 -0.82 -16.67
N ARG A 208 -0.15 -0.40 -15.75
CA ARG A 208 -1.50 0.06 -16.05
C ARG A 208 -1.91 1.20 -15.13
N CYS A 209 -2.77 2.06 -15.66
CA CYS A 209 -3.35 3.19 -14.93
C CYS A 209 -4.87 3.12 -14.95
N LEU A 210 -5.48 3.23 -13.77
CA LEU A 210 -6.92 3.35 -13.59
C LEU A 210 -7.25 4.76 -13.10
N GLU A 211 -8.37 5.32 -13.55
CA GLU A 211 -8.88 6.60 -13.08
C GLU A 211 -10.11 6.39 -12.23
N MET A 212 -10.08 6.94 -11.02
CA MET A 212 -11.22 6.91 -10.10
C MET A 212 -11.91 8.28 -10.05
N ASP A 213 -13.18 8.32 -10.43
CA ASP A 213 -14.01 9.51 -10.36
C ASP A 213 -15.34 9.18 -9.67
N LYS A 214 -15.66 9.90 -8.57
CA LYS A 214 -16.92 9.80 -7.81
C LYS A 214 -17.35 8.37 -7.50
N GLY A 215 -16.41 7.53 -7.10
CA GLY A 215 -16.66 6.13 -6.75
C GLY A 215 -16.56 5.13 -7.91
N HIS A 216 -16.54 5.58 -9.16
CA HIS A 216 -16.41 4.74 -10.33
C HIS A 216 -14.96 4.62 -10.78
N LEU A 217 -14.57 3.45 -11.29
CA LEU A 217 -13.24 3.16 -11.78
C LEU A 217 -13.28 2.83 -13.26
N LYS A 218 -12.36 3.40 -14.05
CA LYS A 218 -12.20 3.10 -15.47
C LYS A 218 -10.72 2.98 -15.84
N GLU A 219 -10.40 2.23 -16.87
CA GLU A 219 -9.06 2.26 -17.42
C GLU A 219 -8.76 3.63 -18.04
N LYS A 220 -7.56 4.12 -17.77
CA LYS A 220 -7.06 5.30 -18.45
C LYS A 220 -6.31 4.83 -19.69
N GLY A 221 -6.84 5.17 -20.86
CA GLY A 221 -6.18 4.96 -22.13
C GLY A 221 -4.94 5.81 -22.31
#